data_4c428a2a8c5d7a16d5ca8a00ff548568
#
_entry.id   4c428a2a8c5d7a16d5ca8a00ff548568
#
_cell.length_a   1.000
_cell.length_b   1.000
_cell.length_c   1.000
_cell.angle_alpha   90.00
_cell.angle_beta   90.00
_cell.angle_gamma   90.00
#
_symmetry.space_group_name_H-M   'P 1'
#
loop_
_entity.id
_entity.type
_entity.pdbx_description
1 polymer ?
#
loop_
_entity_poly.entity_id
_entity_poly.type
_entity_poly.pdbx_seq_one_letter_code
_entity_poly.pdbx_strand_id
1 'polypeptide(L)'
;MFGGVQVASTGTGSGQPSLPSLPAISPAPGPDPGDEALREVQRLLHKSLSAAGAPAEVAARLWDALEQARPTLLAALPGGPETQREQLAAALTWLVRNLDDPPALAAGFAQFGAALAECGVRPRQLIGAPLAEAIRAGLGGDALRQEFDLAWHITWQHAREWIVHGEAMAGHRPTRWTAVVVSHDLRRHDLAVVRLRPHLPMPFRPGQYARIEVSQVPGVWRPYSLAGSPRRTDVVELHVRAKTAAGVSGTLVYRTKVGDKVRLSRAEGHMSLPERPGRDLLLIAGDTGVAPLKAMLADLAETGDPRSAVLFWGARNLDELYDIEEITRIARACKRATVVPVISEGDPGPYASGLVTDAIAAYGRWSEHEVYLAGPPLMLASTSAALHQLGVAPERIHHDSPEG
;
A
#
# COMPACT_ATOMS: atom_id res chain seq x y z
N MET A 1 -1.07 68.18 42.34
CA MET A 1 -1.21 68.41 40.88
C MET A 1 -1.08 67.05 40.21
N PHE A 2 -2.19 66.54 39.79
CA PHE A 2 -2.32 65.15 39.38
C PHE A 2 -2.11 65.02 37.87
N GLY A 3 -1.14 64.17 37.46
CA GLY A 3 -0.93 63.77 36.10
C GLY A 3 -1.56 62.39 35.86
N GLY A 4 -2.53 62.31 34.94
CA GLY A 4 -3.25 61.07 34.61
C GLY A 4 -2.37 60.13 33.79
N VAL A 5 -2.39 58.87 34.18
CA VAL A 5 -1.80 57.77 33.44
C VAL A 5 -2.85 57.15 32.54
N GLN A 6 -2.62 57.22 31.24
CA GLN A 6 -3.40 56.47 30.24
C GLN A 6 -2.97 55.01 30.23
N VAL A 7 -3.90 54.11 30.43
CA VAL A 7 -3.72 52.64 30.27
C VAL A 7 -3.88 52.27 28.84
N ALA A 8 -2.83 51.78 28.22
CA ALA A 8 -2.88 51.19 26.87
C ALA A 8 -3.43 49.76 26.93
N SER A 9 -4.53 49.52 26.27
CA SER A 9 -5.12 48.17 26.06
C SER A 9 -4.28 47.39 25.02
N THR A 10 -3.60 46.33 25.45
CA THR A 10 -2.97 45.37 24.56
C THR A 10 -4.00 44.42 24.03
N GLY A 11 -4.34 44.60 22.77
CA GLY A 11 -5.11 43.62 22.00
C GLY A 11 -4.30 42.37 21.71
N THR A 12 -4.74 41.23 22.23
CA THR A 12 -4.23 39.90 21.90
C THR A 12 -4.76 39.51 20.52
N GLY A 13 -3.97 39.70 19.49
CA GLY A 13 -4.22 39.16 18.16
C GLY A 13 -3.76 37.70 18.11
N SER A 14 -4.73 36.78 18.08
CA SER A 14 -4.51 35.38 17.78
C SER A 14 -4.24 35.23 16.27
N GLY A 15 -2.99 35.29 15.87
CA GLY A 15 -2.56 34.99 14.51
C GLY A 15 -2.60 33.47 14.29
N GLN A 16 -3.62 32.96 13.64
CA GLN A 16 -3.56 31.67 13.00
C GLN A 16 -2.57 31.73 11.83
N PRO A 17 -1.67 30.74 11.64
CA PRO A 17 -0.83 30.70 10.47
C PRO A 17 -1.70 30.42 9.25
N SER A 18 -1.83 31.42 8.37
CA SER A 18 -2.44 31.27 7.06
C SER A 18 -1.59 30.36 6.19
N LEU A 19 -2.16 29.24 5.73
CA LEU A 19 -1.59 28.39 4.70
C LEU A 19 -1.32 29.22 3.43
N PRO A 20 -0.18 29.04 2.75
CA PRO A 20 0.08 29.75 1.51
C PRO A 20 -0.98 29.40 0.49
N SER A 21 -1.65 30.41 -0.04
CA SER A 21 -2.62 30.31 -1.11
C SER A 21 -1.96 29.66 -2.33
N LEU A 22 -2.50 28.55 -2.80
CA LEU A 22 -2.16 27.99 -4.11
C LEU A 22 -2.49 29.08 -5.17
N PRO A 23 -1.64 29.27 -6.18
CA PRO A 23 -1.95 30.19 -7.26
C PRO A 23 -3.29 29.79 -7.90
N ALA A 24 -4.19 30.73 -8.01
CA ALA A 24 -5.47 30.54 -8.68
C ALA A 24 -5.21 30.10 -10.12
N ILE A 25 -5.72 28.92 -10.48
CA ILE A 25 -5.79 28.49 -11.88
C ILE A 25 -6.77 29.43 -12.55
N SER A 26 -6.28 30.30 -13.43
CA SER A 26 -7.13 31.15 -14.23
C SER A 26 -8.11 30.31 -15.06
N PRO A 27 -9.38 30.75 -15.25
CA PRO A 27 -10.31 30.04 -16.11
C PRO A 27 -9.74 29.98 -17.54
N ALA A 28 -9.88 28.82 -18.16
CA ALA A 28 -9.34 28.50 -19.46
C ALA A 28 -9.73 29.54 -20.53
N PRO A 29 -8.78 30.02 -21.34
CA PRO A 29 -9.09 30.68 -22.59
C PRO A 29 -9.81 29.69 -23.52
N GLY A 30 -10.57 30.21 -24.47
CA GLY A 30 -11.29 29.40 -25.47
C GLY A 30 -10.35 28.45 -26.25
N PRO A 31 -10.89 27.54 -27.08
CA PRO A 31 -10.15 26.43 -27.66
C PRO A 31 -8.86 26.93 -28.34
N ASP A 32 -7.74 26.59 -27.72
CA ASP A 32 -6.40 26.88 -28.22
C ASP A 32 -6.11 25.93 -29.41
N PRO A 33 -5.41 26.34 -30.48
CA PRO A 33 -4.94 25.42 -31.51
C PRO A 33 -4.24 24.18 -31.01
N GLY A 34 -3.63 24.25 -29.81
CA GLY A 34 -3.08 23.12 -29.09
C GLY A 34 -4.09 22.04 -28.68
N ASP A 35 -5.33 22.43 -28.38
CA ASP A 35 -6.41 21.51 -27.98
C ASP A 35 -6.88 20.64 -29.15
N GLU A 36 -6.87 21.16 -30.38
CA GLU A 36 -7.28 20.42 -31.58
C GLU A 36 -6.22 19.37 -31.96
N ALA A 37 -4.94 19.76 -31.90
CA ALA A 37 -3.83 18.83 -32.12
C ALA A 37 -3.82 17.68 -31.08
N LEU A 38 -4.11 17.99 -29.83
CA LEU A 38 -4.20 16.98 -28.77
C LEU A 38 -5.36 15.99 -29.00
N ARG A 39 -6.54 16.50 -29.38
CA ARG A 39 -7.69 15.63 -29.71
C ARG A 39 -7.42 14.74 -30.93
N GLU A 40 -6.66 15.21 -31.92
CA GLU A 40 -6.24 14.38 -33.04
C GLU A 40 -5.31 13.25 -32.58
N VAL A 41 -4.30 13.53 -31.73
CA VAL A 41 -3.43 12.54 -31.15
C VAL A 41 -4.23 11.50 -30.36
N GLN A 42 -5.18 11.93 -29.54
CA GLN A 42 -6.06 11.05 -28.77
C GLN A 42 -6.88 10.13 -29.67
N ARG A 43 -7.46 10.67 -30.77
CA ARG A 43 -8.22 9.89 -31.74
C ARG A 43 -7.36 8.83 -32.45
N LEU A 44 -6.11 9.17 -32.80
CA LEU A 44 -5.18 8.24 -33.41
C LEU A 44 -4.77 7.14 -32.43
N LEU A 45 -4.56 7.47 -31.16
CA LEU A 45 -4.27 6.48 -30.12
C LEU A 45 -5.43 5.49 -29.89
N HIS A 46 -6.67 6.01 -29.85
CA HIS A 46 -7.85 5.16 -29.77
C HIS A 46 -7.94 4.17 -30.94
N LYS A 47 -7.72 4.66 -32.17
CA LYS A 47 -7.71 3.81 -33.36
C LYS A 47 -6.59 2.77 -33.32
N SER A 48 -5.39 3.17 -32.91
CA SER A 48 -4.23 2.28 -32.79
C SER A 48 -4.48 1.16 -31.77
N LEU A 49 -4.96 1.51 -30.56
CA LEU A 49 -5.27 0.52 -29.53
C LEU A 49 -6.41 -0.40 -29.92
N SER A 50 -7.43 0.12 -30.60
CA SER A 50 -8.53 -0.71 -31.10
C SER A 50 -8.06 -1.68 -32.21
N ALA A 51 -7.13 -1.27 -33.05
CA ALA A 51 -6.52 -2.11 -34.07
C ALA A 51 -5.57 -3.17 -33.49
N ALA A 52 -4.96 -2.90 -32.33
CA ALA A 52 -4.04 -3.81 -31.66
C ALA A 52 -4.71 -5.02 -31.00
N GLY A 53 -6.01 -4.98 -30.75
CA GLY A 53 -6.80 -6.05 -30.13
C GLY A 53 -7.27 -5.73 -28.70
N ALA A 54 -7.72 -6.76 -27.98
CA ALA A 54 -8.20 -6.59 -26.61
C ALA A 54 -7.06 -6.16 -25.66
N PRO A 55 -7.34 -5.34 -24.63
CA PRO A 55 -6.31 -4.85 -23.69
C PRO A 55 -5.49 -5.98 -23.04
N ALA A 56 -6.10 -7.12 -22.77
CA ALA A 56 -5.41 -8.28 -22.20
C ALA A 56 -4.38 -8.90 -23.18
N GLU A 57 -4.70 -8.95 -24.47
CA GLU A 57 -3.79 -9.46 -25.50
C GLU A 57 -2.61 -8.52 -25.75
N VAL A 58 -2.91 -7.21 -25.80
CA VAL A 58 -1.87 -6.17 -25.92
C VAL A 58 -0.95 -6.21 -24.70
N ALA A 59 -1.52 -6.36 -23.50
CA ALA A 59 -0.77 -6.45 -22.25
C ALA A 59 0.14 -7.68 -22.22
N ALA A 60 -0.33 -8.84 -22.67
CA ALA A 60 0.47 -10.05 -22.72
C ALA A 60 1.69 -9.88 -23.65
N ARG A 61 1.47 -9.38 -24.87
CA ARG A 61 2.57 -9.13 -25.82
C ARG A 61 3.55 -8.08 -25.32
N LEU A 62 3.06 -7.00 -24.69
CA LEU A 62 3.91 -5.96 -24.11
C LEU A 62 4.72 -6.50 -22.93
N TRP A 63 4.12 -7.33 -22.09
CA TRP A 63 4.80 -7.96 -20.97
C TRP A 63 5.92 -8.90 -21.45
N ASP A 64 5.64 -9.75 -22.43
CA ASP A 64 6.61 -10.66 -23.02
C ASP A 64 7.81 -9.91 -23.66
N ALA A 65 7.53 -8.79 -24.33
CA ALA A 65 8.56 -7.93 -24.90
C ALA A 65 9.39 -7.21 -23.82
N LEU A 66 8.76 -6.78 -22.72
CA LEU A 66 9.47 -6.21 -21.57
C LEU A 66 10.34 -7.25 -20.85
N GLU A 67 9.85 -8.48 -20.70
CA GLU A 67 10.62 -9.57 -20.10
C GLU A 67 11.90 -9.85 -20.88
N GLN A 68 11.83 -9.85 -22.22
CA GLN A 68 12.99 -10.01 -23.08
C GLN A 68 13.94 -8.80 -23.02
N ALA A 69 13.41 -7.59 -23.04
CA ALA A 69 14.21 -6.37 -23.10
C ALA A 69 14.77 -5.93 -21.73
N ARG A 70 14.01 -6.14 -20.66
CA ARG A 70 14.30 -5.62 -19.30
C ARG A 70 13.81 -6.55 -18.19
N PRO A 71 14.32 -7.79 -18.09
CA PRO A 71 13.88 -8.75 -17.06
C PRO A 71 14.09 -8.22 -15.62
N THR A 72 15.16 -7.46 -15.38
CA THR A 72 15.44 -6.87 -14.07
C THR A 72 14.39 -5.83 -13.62
N LEU A 73 13.73 -5.17 -14.57
CA LEU A 73 12.63 -4.25 -14.29
C LEU A 73 11.43 -5.00 -13.77
N LEU A 74 10.99 -6.05 -14.47
CA LEU A 74 9.85 -6.87 -14.06
C LEU A 74 10.10 -7.56 -12.72
N ALA A 75 11.34 -7.99 -12.46
CA ALA A 75 11.73 -8.56 -11.18
C ALA A 75 11.67 -7.55 -10.01
N ALA A 76 11.83 -6.25 -10.28
CA ALA A 76 11.71 -5.20 -9.27
C ALA A 76 10.25 -4.80 -8.96
N LEU A 77 9.32 -5.12 -9.85
CA LEU A 77 7.90 -4.84 -9.66
C LEU A 77 7.23 -5.93 -8.81
N PRO A 78 6.26 -5.56 -7.97
CA PRO A 78 5.52 -6.52 -7.16
C PRO A 78 4.65 -7.44 -8.02
N GLY A 79 4.38 -8.64 -7.51
CA GLY A 79 3.56 -9.65 -8.15
C GLY A 79 4.32 -10.59 -9.11
N GLY A 80 3.71 -11.73 -9.41
CA GLY A 80 4.21 -12.68 -10.40
C GLY A 80 3.80 -12.30 -11.83
N PRO A 81 4.27 -13.05 -12.86
CA PRO A 81 4.03 -12.74 -14.27
C PRO A 81 2.54 -12.57 -14.64
N GLU A 82 1.67 -13.43 -14.13
CA GLU A 82 0.23 -13.36 -14.39
C GLU A 82 -0.39 -12.08 -13.83
N THR A 83 -0.06 -11.77 -12.58
CA THR A 83 -0.49 -10.55 -11.89
C THR A 83 -0.01 -9.28 -12.61
N GLN A 84 1.25 -9.26 -13.04
CA GLN A 84 1.81 -8.13 -13.77
C GLN A 84 1.14 -7.93 -15.13
N ARG A 85 0.78 -9.02 -15.84
CA ARG A 85 0.00 -8.94 -17.09
C ARG A 85 -1.41 -8.37 -16.86
N GLU A 86 -2.09 -8.81 -15.81
CA GLU A 86 -3.40 -8.26 -15.44
C GLU A 86 -3.34 -6.77 -15.08
N GLN A 87 -2.33 -6.36 -14.32
CA GLN A 87 -2.11 -4.93 -13.98
C GLN A 87 -1.84 -4.10 -15.23
N LEU A 88 -1.04 -4.63 -16.14
CA LEU A 88 -0.74 -3.97 -17.41
C LEU A 88 -1.99 -3.84 -18.28
N ALA A 89 -2.86 -4.86 -18.33
CA ALA A 89 -4.14 -4.81 -19.02
C ALA A 89 -5.08 -3.76 -18.39
N ALA A 90 -5.11 -3.68 -17.05
CA ALA A 90 -5.87 -2.67 -16.33
C ALA A 90 -5.34 -1.25 -16.60
N ALA A 91 -4.01 -1.08 -16.64
CA ALA A 91 -3.37 0.21 -16.95
C ALA A 91 -3.67 0.66 -18.39
N LEU A 92 -3.61 -0.25 -19.36
CA LEU A 92 -4.00 0.03 -20.76
C LEU A 92 -5.48 0.41 -20.86
N THR A 93 -6.36 -0.32 -20.18
CA THR A 93 -7.79 0.01 -20.15
C THR A 93 -8.04 1.38 -19.51
N TRP A 94 -7.32 1.71 -18.45
CA TRP A 94 -7.38 3.02 -17.82
C TRP A 94 -6.87 4.13 -18.75
N LEU A 95 -5.75 3.90 -19.43
CA LEU A 95 -5.18 4.81 -20.42
C LEU A 95 -6.20 5.15 -21.50
N VAL A 96 -6.79 4.12 -22.12
CA VAL A 96 -7.82 4.30 -23.18
C VAL A 96 -9.00 5.12 -22.69
N ARG A 97 -9.46 4.89 -21.45
CA ARG A 97 -10.63 5.60 -20.89
C ARG A 97 -10.35 7.07 -20.54
N ASN A 98 -9.10 7.45 -20.37
CA ASN A 98 -8.72 8.79 -19.95
C ASN A 98 -7.91 9.54 -21.02
N LEU A 99 -7.88 9.04 -22.26
CA LEU A 99 -7.14 9.69 -23.35
C LEU A 99 -7.64 11.13 -23.67
N ASP A 100 -8.88 11.42 -23.37
CA ASP A 100 -9.54 12.71 -23.52
C ASP A 100 -9.52 13.59 -22.25
N ASP A 101 -8.84 13.11 -21.19
CA ASP A 101 -8.68 13.83 -19.92
C ASP A 101 -7.19 14.04 -19.58
N PRO A 102 -6.51 15.05 -20.15
CA PRO A 102 -5.10 15.33 -19.88
C PRO A 102 -4.76 15.51 -18.40
N PRO A 103 -5.57 16.18 -17.56
CA PRO A 103 -5.34 16.25 -16.12
C PRO A 103 -5.33 14.88 -15.43
N ALA A 104 -6.25 13.98 -15.80
CA ALA A 104 -6.28 12.62 -15.26
C ALA A 104 -5.04 11.83 -15.69
N LEU A 105 -4.63 11.93 -16.95
CA LEU A 105 -3.41 11.29 -17.46
C LEU A 105 -2.17 11.80 -16.73
N ALA A 106 -2.00 13.11 -16.59
CA ALA A 106 -0.88 13.69 -15.88
C ALA A 106 -0.81 13.20 -14.42
N ALA A 107 -1.95 13.20 -13.73
CA ALA A 107 -2.04 12.72 -12.36
C ALA A 107 -1.71 11.21 -12.25
N GLY A 108 -2.23 10.39 -13.17
CA GLY A 108 -1.99 8.94 -13.18
C GLY A 108 -0.53 8.60 -13.48
N PHE A 109 0.09 9.23 -14.46
CA PHE A 109 1.51 9.02 -14.76
C PHE A 109 2.43 9.56 -13.68
N ALA A 110 2.09 10.66 -13.01
CA ALA A 110 2.82 11.16 -11.86
C ALA A 110 2.74 10.18 -10.67
N GLN A 111 1.56 9.61 -10.41
CA GLN A 111 1.40 8.56 -9.40
C GLN A 111 2.22 7.31 -9.73
N PHE A 112 2.23 6.91 -10.99
CA PHE A 112 3.05 5.79 -11.45
C PHE A 112 4.54 6.04 -11.25
N GLY A 113 5.03 7.24 -11.59
CA GLY A 113 6.42 7.65 -11.36
C GLY A 113 6.82 7.61 -9.89
N ALA A 114 5.94 8.08 -9.00
CA ALA A 114 6.14 8.01 -7.56
C ALA A 114 6.20 6.55 -7.06
N ALA A 115 5.28 5.70 -7.52
CA ALA A 115 5.25 4.28 -7.15
C ALA A 115 6.50 3.52 -7.62
N LEU A 116 7.00 3.80 -8.82
CA LEU A 116 8.25 3.25 -9.33
C LEU A 116 9.45 3.65 -8.47
N ALA A 117 9.54 4.92 -8.08
CA ALA A 117 10.61 5.41 -7.22
C ALA A 117 10.61 4.70 -5.85
N GLU A 118 9.44 4.45 -5.28
CA GLU A 118 9.28 3.69 -4.02
C GLU A 118 9.69 2.21 -4.17
N CYS A 119 9.54 1.62 -5.36
CA CYS A 119 10.08 0.28 -5.68
C CYS A 119 11.61 0.28 -5.95
N GLY A 120 12.28 1.42 -5.83
CA GLY A 120 13.70 1.56 -6.15
C GLY A 120 13.99 1.59 -7.66
N VAL A 121 12.95 1.65 -8.50
CA VAL A 121 13.05 1.74 -9.94
C VAL A 121 13.09 3.21 -10.35
N ARG A 122 14.21 3.66 -10.88
CA ARG A 122 14.30 5.03 -11.39
C ARG A 122 13.59 5.14 -12.74
N PRO A 123 12.55 5.99 -12.87
CA PRO A 123 11.82 6.18 -14.14
C PRO A 123 12.73 6.47 -15.33
N ARG A 124 13.84 7.16 -15.11
CA ARG A 124 14.84 7.41 -16.16
C ARG A 124 15.46 6.13 -16.76
N GLN A 125 15.45 5.02 -16.02
CA GLN A 125 15.91 3.71 -16.49
C GLN A 125 14.86 2.99 -17.35
N LEU A 126 13.59 3.34 -17.19
CA LEU A 126 12.47 2.86 -18.00
C LEU A 126 12.43 3.52 -19.38
N ILE A 127 13.01 4.70 -19.48
CA ILE A 127 12.86 5.62 -20.61
C ILE A 127 14.02 5.39 -21.57
N GLY A 128 13.74 4.64 -22.63
CA GLY A 128 14.73 4.40 -23.66
C GLY A 128 14.19 3.55 -24.82
N ALA A 129 15.00 3.34 -25.82
CA ALA A 129 14.67 2.55 -26.99
C ALA A 129 14.03 1.17 -26.68
N PRO A 130 14.48 0.41 -25.63
CA PRO A 130 13.87 -0.88 -25.34
C PRO A 130 12.38 -0.83 -24.95
N LEU A 131 11.92 0.22 -24.27
CA LEU A 131 10.51 0.34 -23.92
C LEU A 131 9.66 0.78 -25.12
N ALA A 132 10.17 1.69 -25.96
CA ALA A 132 9.50 2.05 -27.21
C ALA A 132 9.38 0.83 -28.13
N GLU A 133 10.38 -0.02 -28.19
CA GLU A 133 10.40 -1.28 -28.93
C GLU A 133 9.38 -2.28 -28.38
N ALA A 134 9.32 -2.42 -27.04
CA ALA A 134 8.33 -3.27 -26.37
C ALA A 134 6.88 -2.79 -26.63
N ILE A 135 6.64 -1.49 -26.61
CA ILE A 135 5.34 -0.92 -26.97
C ILE A 135 4.98 -1.23 -28.43
N ARG A 136 5.93 -1.07 -29.35
CA ARG A 136 5.73 -1.45 -30.75
C ARG A 136 5.41 -2.93 -30.91
N ALA A 137 6.15 -3.80 -30.25
CA ALA A 137 5.91 -5.24 -30.26
C ALA A 137 4.53 -5.58 -29.67
N GLY A 138 4.15 -4.94 -28.57
CA GLY A 138 2.85 -5.12 -27.92
C GLY A 138 1.66 -4.69 -28.80
N LEU A 139 1.82 -3.63 -29.58
CA LEU A 139 0.75 -3.13 -30.46
C LEU A 139 0.56 -3.97 -31.73
N GLY A 140 1.62 -4.63 -32.21
CA GLY A 140 1.58 -5.44 -33.45
C GLY A 140 1.70 -4.62 -34.74
N GLY A 141 2.07 -5.28 -35.85
CA GLY A 141 2.46 -4.60 -37.10
C GLY A 141 1.38 -3.78 -37.78
N ASP A 142 0.11 -4.22 -37.75
CA ASP A 142 -1.01 -3.52 -38.39
C ASP A 142 -1.52 -2.30 -37.60
N ALA A 143 -1.23 -2.24 -36.32
CA ALA A 143 -1.54 -1.10 -35.46
C ALA A 143 -0.49 0.03 -35.56
N LEU A 144 0.61 -0.18 -36.28
CA LEU A 144 1.73 0.75 -36.42
C LEU A 144 1.80 1.35 -37.83
N ARG A 145 0.78 2.12 -38.19
CA ARG A 145 0.90 3.03 -39.32
C ARG A 145 1.75 4.23 -38.91
N GLN A 146 2.40 4.88 -39.87
CA GLN A 146 3.26 6.04 -39.61
C GLN A 146 2.57 7.14 -38.77
N GLU A 147 1.28 7.36 -38.98
CA GLU A 147 0.46 8.29 -38.21
C GLU A 147 0.30 7.90 -36.74
N PHE A 148 0.19 6.61 -36.44
CA PHE A 148 0.08 6.10 -35.08
C PHE A 148 1.42 6.15 -34.34
N ASP A 149 2.53 5.86 -35.04
CA ASP A 149 3.88 5.94 -34.45
C ASP A 149 4.19 7.37 -33.97
N LEU A 150 3.82 8.37 -34.72
CA LEU A 150 3.95 9.78 -34.31
C LEU A 150 3.09 10.10 -33.08
N ALA A 151 1.82 9.67 -33.07
CA ALA A 151 0.92 9.90 -31.95
C ALA A 151 1.42 9.22 -30.66
N TRP A 152 1.93 7.98 -30.77
CA TRP A 152 2.57 7.28 -29.64
C TRP A 152 3.83 7.97 -29.17
N HIS A 153 4.66 8.46 -30.08
CA HIS A 153 5.89 9.17 -29.73
C HIS A 153 5.60 10.45 -28.93
N ILE A 154 4.64 11.27 -29.38
CA ILE A 154 4.23 12.49 -28.67
C ILE A 154 3.67 12.14 -27.29
N THR A 155 2.74 11.20 -27.21
CA THR A 155 2.13 10.79 -25.95
C THR A 155 3.18 10.24 -24.98
N TRP A 156 4.14 9.46 -25.49
CA TRP A 156 5.21 8.92 -24.68
C TRP A 156 6.16 9.98 -24.14
N GLN A 157 6.44 11.04 -24.92
CA GLN A 157 7.24 12.16 -24.42
C GLN A 157 6.55 12.84 -23.23
N HIS A 158 5.25 13.13 -23.33
CA HIS A 158 4.50 13.72 -22.24
C HIS A 158 4.37 12.78 -21.03
N ALA A 159 4.04 11.51 -21.25
CA ALA A 159 3.98 10.53 -20.19
C ALA A 159 5.31 10.45 -19.42
N ARG A 160 6.42 10.48 -20.13
CA ARG A 160 7.77 10.50 -19.55
C ARG A 160 7.99 11.72 -18.64
N GLU A 161 7.58 12.90 -19.08
CA GLU A 161 7.71 14.13 -18.29
C GLU A 161 6.88 14.04 -17.00
N TRP A 162 5.66 13.55 -17.07
CA TRP A 162 4.79 13.37 -15.92
C TRP A 162 5.31 12.29 -14.95
N ILE A 163 5.84 11.17 -15.48
CA ILE A 163 6.45 10.11 -14.67
C ILE A 163 7.68 10.65 -13.91
N VAL A 164 8.57 11.39 -14.59
CA VAL A 164 9.76 12.00 -13.97
C VAL A 164 9.36 13.09 -12.95
N HIS A 165 8.31 13.85 -13.25
CA HIS A 165 7.76 14.82 -12.29
C HIS A 165 7.22 14.12 -11.05
N GLY A 166 6.50 13.01 -11.20
CA GLY A 166 6.00 12.19 -10.10
C GLY A 166 7.11 11.62 -9.23
N GLU A 167 8.20 11.12 -9.83
CA GLU A 167 9.40 10.70 -9.12
C GLU A 167 9.98 11.84 -8.25
N ALA A 168 10.14 13.01 -8.85
CA ALA A 168 10.68 14.18 -8.14
C ALA A 168 9.77 14.63 -6.99
N MET A 169 8.46 14.46 -7.12
CA MET A 169 7.45 14.84 -6.12
C MET A 169 7.15 13.74 -5.10
N ALA A 170 7.66 12.52 -5.26
CA ALA A 170 7.39 11.38 -4.37
C ALA A 170 7.78 11.68 -2.91
N GLY A 171 8.81 12.49 -2.68
CA GLY A 171 9.21 12.96 -1.36
C GLY A 171 8.36 14.11 -0.77
N HIS A 172 7.49 14.73 -1.55
CA HIS A 172 6.83 15.99 -1.18
C HIS A 172 5.30 15.90 -1.11
N ARG A 173 4.67 14.87 -1.71
CA ARG A 173 3.21 14.70 -1.69
C ARG A 173 2.84 13.24 -1.42
N PRO A 174 1.84 13.01 -0.58
CA PRO A 174 1.33 11.66 -0.39
C PRO A 174 0.76 11.14 -1.71
N THR A 175 1.29 10.06 -2.21
CA THR A 175 0.71 9.33 -3.33
C THR A 175 -0.56 8.63 -2.86
N ARG A 176 -1.59 8.63 -3.68
CA ARG A 176 -2.88 7.99 -3.39
C ARG A 176 -3.18 6.95 -4.46
N TRP A 177 -3.63 5.78 -4.03
CA TRP A 177 -4.07 4.71 -4.92
C TRP A 177 -5.58 4.58 -4.86
N THR A 178 -6.18 4.29 -6.01
CA THR A 178 -7.53 3.73 -6.06
C THR A 178 -7.41 2.24 -6.21
N ALA A 179 -8.15 1.48 -5.40
CA ALA A 179 -8.17 0.02 -5.46
C ALA A 179 -9.61 -0.48 -5.55
N VAL A 180 -9.78 -1.65 -6.13
CA VAL A 180 -11.06 -2.35 -6.19
C VAL A 180 -11.04 -3.48 -5.17
N VAL A 181 -12.14 -3.64 -4.43
CA VAL A 181 -12.36 -4.78 -3.54
C VAL A 181 -12.50 -6.05 -4.38
N VAL A 182 -11.58 -6.99 -4.23
CA VAL A 182 -11.60 -8.28 -4.96
C VAL A 182 -12.04 -9.45 -4.10
N SER A 183 -11.99 -9.30 -2.77
CA SER A 183 -12.52 -10.28 -1.83
C SER A 183 -12.97 -9.57 -0.55
N HIS A 184 -14.07 -10.02 0.00
CA HIS A 184 -14.59 -9.60 1.29
C HIS A 184 -15.02 -10.84 2.06
N ASP A 185 -14.30 -11.18 3.11
CA ASP A 185 -14.50 -12.38 3.91
C ASP A 185 -14.82 -12.01 5.36
N LEU A 186 -16.09 -12.18 5.73
CA LEU A 186 -16.56 -11.89 7.08
C LEU A 186 -16.18 -13.06 8.00
N ARG A 187 -15.08 -12.92 8.72
CA ARG A 187 -14.55 -13.92 9.65
C ARG A 187 -15.33 -14.01 10.96
N ARG A 188 -15.88 -12.88 11.41
CA ARG A 188 -16.74 -12.75 12.58
C ARG A 188 -17.79 -11.69 12.30
N HIS A 189 -18.81 -11.62 13.14
CA HIS A 189 -19.88 -10.61 13.02
C HIS A 189 -19.36 -9.17 12.97
N ASP A 190 -18.18 -8.88 13.53
CA ASP A 190 -17.57 -7.55 13.64
C ASP A 190 -16.20 -7.46 12.96
N LEU A 191 -15.74 -8.52 12.25
CA LEU A 191 -14.41 -8.58 11.67
C LEU A 191 -14.42 -9.16 10.25
N ALA A 192 -13.82 -8.44 9.33
CA ALA A 192 -13.65 -8.86 7.95
C ALA A 192 -12.17 -8.83 7.51
N VAL A 193 -11.80 -9.78 6.65
CA VAL A 193 -10.59 -9.75 5.84
C VAL A 193 -10.97 -9.24 4.46
N VAL A 194 -10.44 -8.08 4.09
CA VAL A 194 -10.77 -7.40 2.84
C VAL A 194 -9.53 -7.37 1.96
N ARG A 195 -9.66 -7.88 0.72
CA ARG A 195 -8.58 -7.85 -0.26
C ARG A 195 -8.89 -6.82 -1.33
N LEU A 196 -7.89 -5.98 -1.59
CA LEU A 196 -7.95 -4.84 -2.48
C LEU A 196 -6.93 -5.01 -3.59
N ARG A 197 -7.35 -4.75 -4.84
CA ARG A 197 -6.45 -4.70 -5.99
C ARG A 197 -6.25 -3.23 -6.40
N PRO A 198 -5.09 -2.62 -6.11
CA PRO A 198 -4.75 -1.30 -6.60
C PRO A 198 -4.64 -1.27 -8.14
N HIS A 199 -5.01 -0.16 -8.77
CA HIS A 199 -4.87 0.02 -10.23
C HIS A 199 -3.42 0.12 -10.71
N LEU A 200 -2.53 0.50 -9.81
CA LEU A 200 -1.08 0.57 -10.03
C LEU A 200 -0.38 -0.19 -8.90
N PRO A 201 0.83 -0.72 -9.12
CA PRO A 201 1.61 -1.31 -8.05
C PRO A 201 1.68 -0.39 -6.85
N MET A 202 1.36 -0.92 -5.67
CA MET A 202 1.47 -0.20 -4.41
C MET A 202 2.62 -0.79 -3.61
N PRO A 203 3.81 -0.18 -3.63
CA PRO A 203 4.94 -0.68 -2.88
C PRO A 203 4.71 -0.47 -1.39
N PHE A 204 4.99 -1.48 -0.61
CA PHE A 204 5.02 -1.41 0.85
C PHE A 204 6.00 -2.43 1.42
N ARG A 205 6.44 -2.20 2.66
CA ARG A 205 7.24 -3.16 3.42
C ARG A 205 6.34 -3.90 4.40
N PRO A 206 6.57 -5.20 4.63
CA PRO A 206 5.83 -5.94 5.63
C PRO A 206 5.90 -5.26 6.99
N GLY A 207 4.76 -5.10 7.65
CA GLY A 207 4.62 -4.37 8.90
C GLY A 207 4.08 -2.95 8.78
N GLN A 208 4.12 -2.34 7.60
CA GLN A 208 3.56 -1.02 7.36
C GLN A 208 2.03 -1.03 7.30
N TYR A 209 1.44 0.16 7.39
CA TYR A 209 0.01 0.41 7.22
C TYR A 209 -0.24 1.43 6.10
N ALA A 210 -1.48 1.49 5.62
CA ALA A 210 -1.95 2.57 4.78
C ALA A 210 -3.22 3.18 5.37
N ARG A 211 -3.47 4.46 5.08
CA ARG A 211 -4.74 5.09 5.43
C ARG A 211 -5.75 4.79 4.33
N ILE A 212 -6.92 4.35 4.74
CA ILE A 212 -8.00 3.95 3.84
C ILE A 212 -9.14 4.97 3.94
N GLU A 213 -9.68 5.32 2.79
CA GLU A 213 -10.92 6.07 2.66
C GLU A 213 -11.91 5.31 1.80
N VAL A 214 -13.14 5.25 2.24
CA VAL A 214 -14.26 4.62 1.53
C VAL A 214 -15.19 5.69 0.95
N SER A 215 -15.80 5.43 -0.19
CA SER A 215 -16.67 6.39 -0.88
C SER A 215 -17.90 6.81 -0.07
N GLN A 216 -18.37 5.94 0.82
CA GLN A 216 -19.52 6.19 1.69
C GLN A 216 -19.21 7.17 2.86
N VAL A 217 -17.92 7.39 3.17
CA VAL A 217 -17.47 8.30 4.23
C VAL A 217 -16.32 9.16 3.68
N PRO A 218 -16.60 10.06 2.74
CA PRO A 218 -15.60 10.86 2.07
C PRO A 218 -14.86 11.80 3.02
N GLY A 219 -13.56 12.00 2.79
CA GLY A 219 -12.71 12.87 3.61
C GLY A 219 -12.21 12.24 4.91
N VAL A 220 -12.70 11.06 5.30
CA VAL A 220 -12.29 10.38 6.52
C VAL A 220 -11.33 9.24 6.19
N TRP A 221 -10.09 9.39 6.60
CA TRP A 221 -9.02 8.42 6.45
C TRP A 221 -8.74 7.68 7.76
N ARG A 222 -8.57 6.36 7.69
CA ARG A 222 -8.22 5.54 8.86
C ARG A 222 -7.08 4.59 8.53
N PRO A 223 -6.10 4.41 9.45
CA PRO A 223 -4.98 3.52 9.23
C PRO A 223 -5.40 2.05 9.37
N TYR A 224 -4.89 1.22 8.46
CA TYR A 224 -5.00 -0.24 8.50
C TYR A 224 -3.69 -0.87 8.09
N SER A 225 -3.23 -1.85 8.86
CA SER A 225 -2.04 -2.61 8.56
C SER A 225 -2.21 -3.39 7.26
N LEU A 226 -1.12 -3.47 6.48
CA LEU A 226 -1.04 -4.22 5.23
C LEU A 226 -0.61 -5.65 5.56
N ALA A 227 -1.53 -6.61 5.42
CA ALA A 227 -1.38 -7.97 5.95
C ALA A 227 -0.73 -8.97 4.97
N GLY A 228 -0.70 -8.67 3.69
CA GLY A 228 -0.13 -9.55 2.66
C GLY A 228 1.36 -9.29 2.42
N SER A 229 2.03 -10.23 1.73
CA SER A 229 3.38 -9.97 1.22
C SER A 229 3.32 -9.25 -0.12
N PRO A 230 4.06 -8.14 -0.28
CA PRO A 230 4.10 -7.39 -1.54
C PRO A 230 4.86 -8.13 -2.66
N ARG A 231 5.56 -9.22 -2.35
CA ARG A 231 6.41 -9.93 -3.31
C ARG A 231 5.65 -10.91 -4.21
N ARG A 232 4.51 -11.43 -3.71
CA ARG A 232 3.74 -12.47 -4.43
C ARG A 232 2.47 -11.98 -5.07
N THR A 233 1.95 -10.87 -4.62
CA THR A 233 0.62 -10.41 -5.02
C THR A 233 0.57 -8.89 -5.10
N ASP A 234 -0.19 -8.41 -6.05
CA ASP A 234 -0.63 -7.03 -6.19
C ASP A 234 -1.85 -6.72 -5.31
N VAL A 235 -2.30 -7.71 -4.55
CA VAL A 235 -3.46 -7.61 -3.68
C VAL A 235 -3.02 -7.20 -2.30
N VAL A 236 -3.50 -6.06 -1.85
CA VAL A 236 -3.37 -5.57 -0.49
C VAL A 236 -4.45 -6.23 0.37
N GLU A 237 -4.07 -6.84 1.48
CA GLU A 237 -5.00 -7.45 2.44
C GLU A 237 -5.10 -6.59 3.69
N LEU A 238 -6.33 -6.36 4.15
CA LEU A 238 -6.64 -5.62 5.38
C LEU A 238 -7.45 -6.52 6.31
N HIS A 239 -7.09 -6.53 7.59
CA HIS A 239 -7.89 -7.12 8.65
C HIS A 239 -8.60 -6.02 9.40
N VAL A 240 -9.91 -5.95 9.28
CA VAL A 240 -10.72 -4.83 9.77
C VAL A 240 -11.68 -5.30 10.85
N ARG A 241 -11.53 -4.73 12.05
CA ARG A 241 -12.54 -4.88 13.11
C ARG A 241 -13.37 -3.60 13.23
N ALA A 242 -14.68 -3.73 13.20
CA ALA A 242 -15.62 -2.64 13.39
C ALA A 242 -16.12 -2.59 14.83
N LYS A 243 -15.85 -1.50 15.53
CA LYS A 243 -16.41 -1.25 16.87
C LYS A 243 -17.85 -0.73 16.80
N THR A 244 -18.23 -0.12 15.68
CA THR A 244 -19.56 0.41 15.40
C THR A 244 -19.90 0.20 13.93
N ALA A 245 -21.18 0.26 13.58
CA ALA A 245 -21.64 0.19 12.19
C ALA A 245 -21.34 1.48 11.38
N ALA A 246 -20.92 2.55 12.04
CA ALA A 246 -20.60 3.83 11.43
C ALA A 246 -19.11 3.96 11.10
N GLY A 247 -18.77 4.95 10.25
CA GLY A 247 -17.40 5.28 9.90
C GLY A 247 -16.75 4.30 8.89
N VAL A 248 -15.44 4.44 8.72
CA VAL A 248 -14.68 3.67 7.71
C VAL A 248 -14.67 2.18 8.06
N SER A 249 -14.38 1.81 9.32
CA SER A 249 -14.33 0.39 9.72
C SER A 249 -15.70 -0.29 9.60
N GLY A 250 -16.79 0.39 10.06
CA GLY A 250 -18.14 -0.14 9.92
C GLY A 250 -18.55 -0.29 8.45
N THR A 251 -18.15 0.63 7.59
CA THR A 251 -18.38 0.51 6.14
C THR A 251 -17.61 -0.68 5.56
N LEU A 252 -16.33 -0.81 5.87
CA LEU A 252 -15.48 -1.91 5.38
C LEU A 252 -16.02 -3.28 5.82
N VAL A 253 -16.55 -3.41 7.03
CA VAL A 253 -17.05 -4.70 7.54
C VAL A 253 -18.46 -5.02 7.05
N TYR A 254 -19.38 -4.04 7.09
CA TYR A 254 -20.81 -4.34 6.93
C TYR A 254 -21.42 -3.94 5.58
N ARG A 255 -20.78 -3.03 4.84
CA ARG A 255 -21.38 -2.43 3.64
C ARG A 255 -20.57 -2.65 2.36
N THR A 256 -19.26 -2.86 2.51
CA THR A 256 -18.35 -3.06 1.36
C THR A 256 -18.61 -4.39 0.67
N LYS A 257 -18.59 -4.36 -0.67
CA LYS A 257 -18.80 -5.53 -1.54
C LYS A 257 -17.66 -5.64 -2.55
N VAL A 258 -17.49 -6.83 -3.10
CA VAL A 258 -16.59 -7.04 -4.25
C VAL A 258 -17.01 -6.13 -5.40
N GLY A 259 -16.03 -5.43 -5.99
CA GLY A 259 -16.24 -4.42 -7.02
C GLY A 259 -16.26 -2.97 -6.50
N ASP A 260 -16.44 -2.76 -5.19
CA ASP A 260 -16.39 -1.41 -4.62
C ASP A 260 -14.99 -0.80 -4.74
N LYS A 261 -14.95 0.53 -4.87
CA LYS A 261 -13.70 1.29 -4.94
C LYS A 261 -13.37 1.90 -3.58
N VAL A 262 -12.11 1.79 -3.20
CA VAL A 262 -11.53 2.42 -2.01
C VAL A 262 -10.28 3.21 -2.39
N ARG A 263 -9.94 4.21 -1.61
CA ARG A 263 -8.70 4.96 -1.76
C ARG A 263 -7.72 4.61 -0.65
N LEU A 264 -6.45 4.47 -1.01
CA LEU A 264 -5.35 4.21 -0.08
C LEU A 264 -4.34 5.35 -0.14
N SER A 265 -3.74 5.69 1.00
CA SER A 265 -2.52 6.49 1.05
C SER A 265 -1.33 5.64 0.61
N ARG A 266 -0.16 6.26 0.46
CA ARG A 266 1.10 5.50 0.46
C ARG A 266 1.24 4.70 1.76
N ALA A 267 2.10 3.67 1.73
CA ALA A 267 2.45 2.93 2.92
C ALA A 267 3.23 3.83 3.90
N GLU A 268 2.87 3.73 5.17
CA GLU A 268 3.39 4.51 6.30
C GLU A 268 3.81 3.56 7.41
N GLY A 269 4.51 4.09 8.42
CA GLY A 269 4.92 3.32 9.59
C GLY A 269 6.39 2.91 9.56
N HIS A 270 6.94 2.73 10.76
CA HIS A 270 8.34 2.41 10.98
C HIS A 270 8.54 0.93 11.34
N MET A 271 7.46 0.21 11.60
CA MET A 271 7.46 -1.20 11.97
C MET A 271 7.69 -2.08 10.74
N SER A 272 8.94 -2.15 10.26
CA SER A 272 9.30 -2.99 9.11
C SER A 272 10.60 -3.74 9.35
N LEU A 273 10.72 -4.93 8.75
CA LEU A 273 11.94 -5.72 8.83
C LEU A 273 13.10 -4.99 8.14
N PRO A 274 14.31 -5.05 8.73
CA PRO A 274 15.50 -4.52 8.07
C PRO A 274 15.83 -5.34 6.81
N GLU A 275 16.39 -4.68 5.80
CA GLU A 275 16.74 -5.31 4.50
C GLU A 275 17.79 -6.43 4.65
N ARG A 276 18.66 -6.32 5.66
CA ARG A 276 19.67 -7.35 5.94
C ARG A 276 19.21 -8.16 7.16
N PRO A 277 19.29 -9.49 7.07
CA PRO A 277 19.02 -10.34 8.22
C PRO A 277 19.92 -9.94 9.41
N GLY A 278 19.31 -9.75 10.54
CA GLY A 278 19.97 -9.40 11.79
C GLY A 278 19.67 -10.45 12.87
N ARG A 279 19.08 -9.98 13.97
CA ARG A 279 18.70 -10.81 15.12
C ARG A 279 17.47 -11.65 14.83
N ASP A 280 17.29 -12.70 15.62
CA ASP A 280 16.04 -13.46 15.65
C ASP A 280 14.87 -12.58 16.12
N LEU A 281 13.65 -12.95 15.74
CA LEU A 281 12.47 -12.10 15.85
C LEU A 281 11.51 -12.60 16.92
N LEU A 282 11.05 -11.69 17.75
CA LEU A 282 9.91 -11.86 18.61
C LEU A 282 8.74 -11.01 18.09
N LEU A 283 7.69 -11.66 17.63
CA LEU A 283 6.49 -11.04 17.10
C LEU A 283 5.36 -11.17 18.10
N ILE A 284 4.70 -10.08 18.47
CA ILE A 284 3.68 -10.09 19.52
C ILE A 284 2.42 -9.39 19.01
N ALA A 285 1.36 -10.14 18.92
CA ALA A 285 0.08 -9.67 18.40
C ALA A 285 -1.02 -9.69 19.44
N GLY A 286 -1.92 -8.70 19.36
CA GLY A 286 -3.23 -8.73 19.98
C GLY A 286 -4.32 -8.36 19.02
N ASP A 287 -5.44 -9.07 19.00
CA ASP A 287 -6.56 -8.83 18.12
C ASP A 287 -6.12 -8.78 16.63
N THR A 288 -6.58 -7.79 15.85
CA THR A 288 -6.16 -7.56 14.45
C THR A 288 -4.73 -7.07 14.30
N GLY A 289 -4.01 -6.80 15.40
CA GLY A 289 -2.57 -6.53 15.38
C GLY A 289 -1.73 -7.68 14.82
N VAL A 290 -2.31 -8.85 14.65
CA VAL A 290 -1.66 -9.95 13.93
C VAL A 290 -1.43 -9.66 12.44
N ALA A 291 -2.19 -8.76 11.84
CA ALA A 291 -2.12 -8.44 10.40
C ALA A 291 -0.72 -8.00 9.91
N PRO A 292 -0.05 -6.99 10.49
CA PRO A 292 1.29 -6.60 10.08
C PRO A 292 2.34 -7.69 10.34
N LEU A 293 2.15 -8.50 11.38
CA LEU A 293 3.08 -9.58 11.71
C LEU A 293 2.91 -10.80 10.79
N LYS A 294 1.68 -11.04 10.30
CA LYS A 294 1.41 -11.99 9.23
C LYS A 294 2.18 -11.62 7.95
N ALA A 295 2.20 -10.33 7.58
CA ALA A 295 2.97 -9.84 6.45
C ALA A 295 4.48 -10.08 6.62
N MET A 296 5.00 -9.89 7.84
CA MET A 296 6.40 -10.19 8.16
C MET A 296 6.71 -11.68 8.01
N LEU A 297 5.86 -12.57 8.56
CA LEU A 297 6.04 -14.01 8.41
C LEU A 297 5.98 -14.42 6.91
N ALA A 298 5.07 -13.84 6.14
CA ALA A 298 4.98 -14.11 4.71
C ALA A 298 6.26 -13.71 3.97
N ASP A 299 6.82 -12.55 4.28
CA ASP A 299 8.09 -12.10 3.68
C ASP A 299 9.26 -13.01 4.08
N LEU A 300 9.34 -13.44 5.35
CA LEU A 300 10.36 -14.41 5.80
C LEU A 300 10.26 -15.74 5.06
N ALA A 301 9.04 -16.25 4.85
CA ALA A 301 8.80 -17.48 4.11
C ALA A 301 9.24 -17.36 2.64
N GLU A 302 8.88 -16.27 1.99
CA GLU A 302 9.13 -16.03 0.57
C GLU A 302 10.60 -15.75 0.25
N THR A 303 11.29 -15.04 1.15
CA THR A 303 12.72 -14.75 0.99
C THR A 303 13.61 -15.89 1.45
N GLY A 304 13.04 -16.88 2.16
CA GLY A 304 13.82 -17.94 2.79
C GLY A 304 14.74 -17.40 3.88
N ASP A 305 14.32 -16.37 4.59
CA ASP A 305 15.09 -15.71 5.65
C ASP A 305 15.58 -16.71 6.69
N PRO A 306 16.85 -16.68 7.10
CA PRO A 306 17.41 -17.63 8.04
C PRO A 306 17.03 -17.37 9.51
N ARG A 307 16.50 -16.17 9.83
CA ARG A 307 16.16 -15.80 11.22
C ARG A 307 15.08 -16.71 11.79
N SER A 308 15.19 -16.98 13.08
CA SER A 308 14.12 -17.58 13.85
C SER A 308 13.06 -16.52 14.19
N ALA A 309 11.80 -16.90 14.14
CA ALA A 309 10.69 -16.03 14.49
C ALA A 309 9.72 -16.75 15.43
N VAL A 310 9.36 -16.11 16.54
CA VAL A 310 8.32 -16.61 17.44
C VAL A 310 7.20 -15.59 17.47
N LEU A 311 6.00 -15.99 17.03
CA LEU A 311 4.80 -15.17 17.07
C LEU A 311 3.92 -15.58 18.24
N PHE A 312 3.78 -14.71 19.24
CA PHE A 312 2.74 -14.78 20.24
C PHE A 312 1.50 -14.03 19.75
N TRP A 313 0.34 -14.70 19.76
CA TRP A 313 -0.93 -14.07 19.41
C TRP A 313 -1.92 -14.18 20.55
N GLY A 314 -2.07 -13.07 21.29
CA GLY A 314 -3.04 -12.95 22.38
C GLY A 314 -4.45 -12.72 21.84
N ALA A 315 -5.38 -13.55 22.30
CA ALA A 315 -6.81 -13.48 22.02
C ALA A 315 -7.59 -13.72 23.31
N ARG A 316 -8.83 -13.22 23.41
CA ARG A 316 -9.68 -13.49 24.57
C ARG A 316 -10.18 -14.93 24.59
N ASN A 317 -10.62 -15.41 23.45
CA ASN A 317 -11.14 -16.76 23.27
C ASN A 317 -10.72 -17.35 21.92
N LEU A 318 -11.00 -18.64 21.71
CA LEU A 318 -10.61 -19.36 20.50
C LEU A 318 -11.18 -18.75 19.21
N ASP A 319 -12.40 -18.23 19.25
CA ASP A 319 -13.04 -17.63 18.07
C ASP A 319 -12.33 -16.36 17.61
N GLU A 320 -11.56 -15.71 18.44
CA GLU A 320 -10.79 -14.52 18.08
C GLU A 320 -9.50 -14.84 17.32
N LEU A 321 -9.11 -16.11 17.26
CA LEU A 321 -8.01 -16.58 16.41
C LEU A 321 -8.47 -16.79 14.94
N TYR A 322 -9.16 -15.81 14.40
CA TYR A 322 -9.90 -15.85 13.13
C TYR A 322 -9.08 -16.21 11.88
N ASP A 323 -7.76 -16.15 11.93
CA ASP A 323 -6.83 -16.42 10.81
C ASP A 323 -5.71 -17.40 11.19
N ILE A 324 -5.89 -18.17 12.27
CA ILE A 324 -4.85 -19.02 12.85
C ILE A 324 -4.34 -20.11 11.89
N GLU A 325 -5.23 -20.66 11.08
CA GLU A 325 -4.89 -21.70 10.10
C GLU A 325 -3.93 -21.16 9.05
N GLU A 326 -4.27 -19.98 8.48
CA GLU A 326 -3.46 -19.34 7.46
C GLU A 326 -2.11 -18.89 8.02
N ILE A 327 -2.08 -18.28 9.21
CA ILE A 327 -0.84 -17.85 9.88
C ILE A 327 0.05 -19.07 10.19
N THR A 328 -0.53 -20.16 10.65
CA THR A 328 0.21 -21.41 10.92
C THR A 328 0.75 -22.00 9.61
N ARG A 329 -0.01 -21.94 8.53
CA ARG A 329 0.43 -22.38 7.21
C ARG A 329 1.64 -21.56 6.71
N ILE A 330 1.60 -20.24 6.86
CA ILE A 330 2.71 -19.33 6.52
C ILE A 330 3.94 -19.64 7.40
N ALA A 331 3.76 -19.78 8.70
CA ALA A 331 4.85 -20.07 9.62
C ALA A 331 5.56 -21.41 9.29
N ARG A 332 4.82 -22.43 8.88
CA ARG A 332 5.39 -23.71 8.43
C ARG A 332 6.23 -23.58 7.15
N ALA A 333 5.98 -22.57 6.34
CA ALA A 333 6.78 -22.28 5.14
C ALA A 333 8.07 -21.51 5.46
N CYS A 334 8.16 -20.89 6.64
CA CYS A 334 9.40 -20.28 7.13
C CYS A 334 10.40 -21.36 7.56
N LYS A 335 11.71 -21.08 7.48
CA LYS A 335 12.74 -22.01 7.93
C LYS A 335 12.65 -22.33 9.41
N ARG A 336 12.41 -21.31 10.23
CA ARG A 336 12.35 -21.42 11.71
C ARG A 336 11.32 -20.44 12.27
N ALA A 337 10.04 -20.76 12.15
CA ALA A 337 8.99 -19.96 12.75
C ALA A 337 8.05 -20.81 13.61
N THR A 338 7.64 -20.25 14.75
CA THR A 338 6.70 -20.86 15.68
C THR A 338 5.58 -19.87 15.98
N VAL A 339 4.33 -20.35 16.02
CA VAL A 339 3.15 -19.58 16.41
C VAL A 339 2.66 -20.09 17.75
N VAL A 340 2.50 -19.19 18.70
CA VAL A 340 2.06 -19.47 20.08
C VAL A 340 0.79 -18.65 20.35
N PRO A 341 -0.40 -19.20 20.09
CA PRO A 341 -1.65 -18.57 20.50
C PRO A 341 -1.78 -18.59 22.01
N VAL A 342 -2.28 -17.49 22.59
CA VAL A 342 -2.47 -17.32 24.04
C VAL A 342 -3.89 -16.84 24.29
N ILE A 343 -4.65 -17.60 25.07
CA ILE A 343 -6.06 -17.34 25.36
C ILE A 343 -6.22 -16.84 26.79
N SER A 344 -6.79 -15.62 26.94
CA SER A 344 -6.94 -14.98 28.24
C SER A 344 -8.24 -15.32 28.96
N GLU A 345 -9.26 -15.77 28.25
CA GLU A 345 -10.59 -16.04 28.80
C GLU A 345 -11.18 -17.35 28.26
N GLY A 346 -11.84 -18.11 29.14
CA GLY A 346 -12.49 -19.35 28.77
C GLY A 346 -11.56 -20.53 28.56
N ASP A 347 -12.02 -21.52 27.78
CA ASP A 347 -11.23 -22.71 27.48
C ASP A 347 -10.16 -22.39 26.42
N PRO A 348 -8.87 -22.57 26.74
CA PRO A 348 -7.81 -22.30 25.77
C PRO A 348 -7.64 -23.41 24.71
N GLY A 349 -8.32 -24.54 24.85
CA GLY A 349 -8.13 -25.69 23.98
C GLY A 349 -6.67 -26.18 24.00
N PRO A 350 -6.03 -26.34 22.84
CA PRO A 350 -4.64 -26.79 22.75
C PRO A 350 -3.60 -25.66 22.97
N TYR A 351 -4.02 -24.43 23.25
CA TYR A 351 -3.14 -23.26 23.29
C TYR A 351 -2.79 -22.85 24.73
N ALA A 352 -1.86 -21.89 24.86
CA ALA A 352 -1.47 -21.36 26.14
C ALA A 352 -2.62 -20.56 26.80
N SER A 353 -2.76 -20.66 28.10
CA SER A 353 -3.74 -19.90 28.90
C SER A 353 -3.07 -18.72 29.59
N GLY A 354 -3.79 -17.60 29.70
CA GLY A 354 -3.36 -16.41 30.44
C GLY A 354 -3.13 -15.20 29.51
N LEU A 355 -2.39 -14.22 30.02
CA LEU A 355 -2.05 -13.03 29.24
C LEU A 355 -0.83 -13.30 28.36
N VAL A 356 -0.75 -12.61 27.25
CA VAL A 356 0.40 -12.71 26.33
C VAL A 356 1.71 -12.32 27.01
N THR A 357 1.68 -11.37 27.95
CA THR A 357 2.82 -10.96 28.79
C THR A 357 3.37 -12.09 29.64
N ASP A 358 2.49 -12.89 30.23
CA ASP A 358 2.89 -14.03 31.09
C ASP A 358 3.49 -15.16 30.24
N ALA A 359 2.88 -15.42 29.09
CA ALA A 359 3.40 -16.40 28.13
C ALA A 359 4.79 -16.04 27.64
N ILE A 360 5.04 -14.78 27.27
CA ILE A 360 6.35 -14.29 26.85
C ILE A 360 7.39 -14.49 27.95
N ALA A 361 7.05 -14.14 29.21
CA ALA A 361 7.94 -14.28 30.34
C ALA A 361 8.27 -15.75 30.63
N ALA A 362 7.31 -16.65 30.46
CA ALA A 362 7.47 -18.09 30.71
C ALA A 362 8.25 -18.83 29.60
N TYR A 363 8.21 -18.32 28.37
CA TYR A 363 8.70 -19.06 27.19
C TYR A 363 10.20 -18.92 26.93
N GLY A 364 10.84 -17.81 27.36
CA GLY A 364 12.26 -17.68 27.09
C GLY A 364 12.91 -16.34 27.46
N ARG A 365 14.13 -16.18 26.96
CA ARG A 365 14.91 -14.95 27.08
C ARG A 365 14.90 -14.21 25.77
N TRP A 366 14.56 -12.92 25.81
CA TRP A 366 14.31 -12.12 24.62
C TRP A 366 15.30 -10.95 24.43
N SER A 367 16.28 -10.81 25.34
CA SER A 367 17.24 -9.70 25.33
C SER A 367 18.01 -9.55 24.01
N GLU A 368 18.14 -10.62 23.21
CA GLU A 368 18.87 -10.63 21.95
C GLU A 368 17.98 -10.58 20.71
N HIS A 369 16.66 -10.46 20.88
CA HIS A 369 15.72 -10.43 19.77
C HIS A 369 15.38 -9.00 19.31
N GLU A 370 15.01 -8.85 18.05
CA GLU A 370 14.21 -7.71 17.56
C GLU A 370 12.74 -8.01 17.83
N VAL A 371 12.05 -7.09 18.47
CA VAL A 371 10.67 -7.26 18.89
C VAL A 371 9.74 -6.39 18.07
N TYR A 372 8.72 -6.99 17.48
CA TYR A 372 7.66 -6.29 16.75
C TYR A 372 6.34 -6.52 17.47
N LEU A 373 5.72 -5.43 17.90
CA LEU A 373 4.55 -5.44 18.78
C LEU A 373 3.38 -4.69 18.13
N ALA A 374 2.23 -5.36 17.96
CA ALA A 374 1.04 -4.75 17.38
C ALA A 374 -0.24 -5.23 18.07
N GLY A 375 -1.13 -4.28 18.40
CA GLY A 375 -2.37 -4.61 19.08
C GLY A 375 -3.01 -3.40 19.78
N PRO A 376 -3.95 -3.64 20.70
CA PRO A 376 -4.60 -2.59 21.46
C PRO A 376 -3.62 -1.79 22.34
N PRO A 377 -3.84 -0.48 22.55
CA PRO A 377 -2.91 0.39 23.28
C PRO A 377 -2.52 -0.09 24.67
N LEU A 378 -3.46 -0.63 25.44
CA LEU A 378 -3.18 -1.17 26.77
C LEU A 378 -2.25 -2.38 26.72
N MET A 379 -2.44 -3.27 25.73
CA MET A 379 -1.55 -4.42 25.51
C MET A 379 -0.16 -3.93 25.10
N LEU A 380 -0.05 -2.94 24.21
CA LEU A 380 1.25 -2.38 23.80
C LEU A 380 2.02 -1.87 25.03
N ALA A 381 1.37 -1.08 25.88
CA ALA A 381 1.99 -0.50 27.08
C ALA A 381 2.44 -1.58 28.07
N SER A 382 1.56 -2.54 28.43
CA SER A 382 1.87 -3.61 29.37
C SER A 382 2.96 -4.55 28.86
N THR A 383 2.91 -4.89 27.57
CA THR A 383 3.90 -5.77 26.94
C THR A 383 5.27 -5.09 26.83
N SER A 384 5.32 -3.81 26.46
CA SER A 384 6.59 -3.06 26.44
C SER A 384 7.22 -3.00 27.83
N ALA A 385 6.43 -2.74 28.87
CA ALA A 385 6.93 -2.75 30.25
C ALA A 385 7.48 -4.13 30.67
N ALA A 386 6.77 -5.22 30.34
CA ALA A 386 7.23 -6.58 30.62
C ALA A 386 8.53 -6.92 29.86
N LEU A 387 8.65 -6.54 28.60
CA LEU A 387 9.86 -6.74 27.80
C LEU A 387 11.06 -6.01 28.37
N HIS A 388 10.88 -4.79 28.89
CA HIS A 388 11.95 -4.07 29.59
C HIS A 388 12.41 -4.82 30.84
N GLN A 389 11.48 -5.38 31.63
CA GLN A 389 11.82 -6.18 32.79
C GLN A 389 12.57 -7.48 32.41
N LEU A 390 12.31 -8.01 31.20
CA LEU A 390 13.01 -9.16 30.63
C LEU A 390 14.34 -8.79 29.95
N GLY A 391 14.79 -7.54 30.06
CA GLY A 391 16.09 -7.05 29.56
C GLY A 391 16.12 -6.76 28.07
N VAL A 392 14.97 -6.56 27.42
CA VAL A 392 14.92 -6.09 26.03
C VAL A 392 15.18 -4.58 26.01
N ALA A 393 16.16 -4.16 25.22
CA ALA A 393 16.47 -2.74 25.07
C ALA A 393 15.36 -1.99 24.30
N PRO A 394 15.00 -0.75 24.71
CA PRO A 394 13.89 0.02 24.12
C PRO A 394 13.97 0.16 22.60
N GLU A 395 15.16 0.38 22.09
CA GLU A 395 15.43 0.57 20.65
C GLU A 395 15.22 -0.69 19.81
N ARG A 396 15.00 -1.83 20.45
CA ARG A 396 14.67 -3.11 19.79
C ARG A 396 13.18 -3.43 19.83
N ILE A 397 12.38 -2.59 20.46
CA ILE A 397 10.93 -2.76 20.54
C ILE A 397 10.28 -1.84 19.52
N HIS A 398 9.78 -2.43 18.44
CA HIS A 398 9.18 -1.71 17.32
C HIS A 398 7.67 -1.84 17.38
N HIS A 399 6.99 -0.72 17.41
CA HIS A 399 5.55 -0.63 17.25
C HIS A 399 5.17 0.69 16.59
N ASP A 400 4.12 0.69 15.82
CA ASP A 400 3.47 1.88 15.34
C ASP A 400 2.28 2.22 16.24
N SER A 401 2.16 3.49 16.60
CA SER A 401 0.95 4.05 17.22
C SER A 401 0.34 4.99 16.19
N PRO A 402 -0.47 4.49 15.26
CA PRO A 402 -1.10 5.35 14.29
C PRO A 402 -2.03 6.30 15.04
N GLU A 403 -1.68 7.57 15.04
CA GLU A 403 -2.56 8.62 15.57
C GLU A 403 -3.89 8.56 14.84
N GLY A 404 -4.96 8.46 15.61
CA GLY A 404 -6.33 8.22 15.15
C GLY A 404 -6.95 9.38 14.39
#